data_5d4946e335650633800301b4b734922e
#
_entry.id   5d4946e335650633800301b4b734922e
#
_cell.length_a   1.000
_cell.length_b   1.000
_cell.length_c   1.000
_cell.angle_alpha   90.00
_cell.angle_beta   90.00
_cell.angle_gamma   90.00
#
_symmetry.space_group_name_H-M   'P 1'
#
loop_
_entity.id
_entity.type
_entity.pdbx_description
1 polymer ?
#
loop_
_entity_poly.entity_id
_entity_poly.type
_entity_poly.pdbx_seq_one_letter_code
_entity_poly.pdbx_strand_id
1 'polypeptide(L)'
;DKPRVHVIASNRVESTAATLVWYRQRGEVSENGIKELKIGFGMERMPCGQFEANAAFFRIGVIAHNLFMLFKHSALGTEWRRHQVTTVRWRLLHLPGKVVRHAGAWVLKVATDVVELFRDMRAKSFTLAQALAP
;
A
#
# COMPACT_ATOMS: atom_id res chain seq x y z
N ASP A 1 22.32 29.46 -16.23
CA ASP A 1 21.24 28.76 -15.53
C ASP A 1 20.43 29.75 -14.71
N LYS A 2 19.14 29.90 -15.01
CA LYS A 2 18.26 30.74 -14.18
C LYS A 2 17.93 29.97 -12.88
N PRO A 3 18.05 30.59 -11.69
CA PRO A 3 17.69 29.97 -10.46
C PRO A 3 16.20 29.59 -10.47
N ARG A 4 15.89 28.36 -10.08
CA ARG A 4 14.49 27.93 -9.88
C ARG A 4 14.02 28.44 -8.51
N VAL A 5 13.02 29.30 -8.52
CA VAL A 5 12.43 29.88 -7.31
C VAL A 5 11.14 29.12 -7.00
N HIS A 6 11.01 28.61 -5.77
CA HIS A 6 9.78 28.03 -5.24
C HIS A 6 9.25 28.96 -4.14
N VAL A 7 7.97 29.28 -4.20
CA VAL A 7 7.28 30.08 -3.20
C VAL A 7 6.43 29.16 -2.35
N ILE A 8 6.56 29.28 -1.03
CA ILE A 8 5.78 28.50 -0.06
C ILE A 8 5.03 29.48 0.83
N ALA A 9 3.70 29.35 0.85
CA ALA A 9 2.84 30.06 1.81
C ALA A 9 2.60 29.17 3.02
N SER A 10 2.79 29.71 4.23
CA SER A 10 2.61 28.98 5.49
C SER A 10 2.08 29.90 6.57
N ASN A 11 1.24 29.39 7.46
CA ASN A 11 0.81 30.02 8.70
C ASN A 11 1.65 29.63 9.92
N ARG A 12 2.80 28.95 9.68
CA ARG A 12 3.73 28.58 10.75
C ARG A 12 4.47 29.81 11.26
N VAL A 13 4.69 29.86 12.57
CA VAL A 13 5.38 30.97 13.26
C VAL A 13 6.89 30.73 13.47
N GLU A 14 7.37 29.54 13.12
CA GLU A 14 8.79 29.19 13.23
C GLU A 14 9.62 29.89 12.16
N SER A 15 10.95 29.80 12.31
CA SER A 15 11.88 30.38 11.33
C SER A 15 11.66 29.81 9.91
N THR A 16 12.00 30.60 8.89
CA THR A 16 11.93 30.16 7.50
C THR A 16 12.68 28.85 7.25
N ALA A 17 13.87 28.70 7.87
CA ALA A 17 14.66 27.46 7.75
C ALA A 17 13.93 26.25 8.31
N ALA A 18 13.33 26.36 9.52
CA ALA A 18 12.55 25.29 10.12
C ALA A 18 11.30 24.95 9.30
N THR A 19 10.60 25.94 8.78
CA THR A 19 9.45 25.77 7.90
C THR A 19 9.82 25.04 6.60
N LEU A 20 10.97 25.38 6.00
CA LEU A 20 11.46 24.72 4.79
C LEU A 20 11.82 23.23 5.04
N VAL A 21 12.49 22.93 6.15
CA VAL A 21 12.80 21.54 6.55
C VAL A 21 11.52 20.74 6.72
N TRP A 22 10.55 21.28 7.46
CA TRP A 22 9.24 20.63 7.65
C TRP A 22 8.50 20.41 6.32
N TYR A 23 8.48 21.42 5.44
CA TYR A 23 7.84 21.32 4.14
C TYR A 23 8.44 20.22 3.26
N ARG A 24 9.77 20.11 3.23
CA ARG A 24 10.48 19.06 2.47
C ARG A 24 10.18 17.66 2.98
N GLN A 25 10.02 17.48 4.29
CA GLN A 25 9.64 16.18 4.87
C GLN A 25 8.23 15.71 4.45
N ARG A 26 7.32 16.65 4.14
CA ARG A 26 5.94 16.36 3.76
C ARG A 26 5.80 15.90 2.30
N GLY A 27 6.59 16.43 1.38
CA GLY A 27 6.38 16.32 -0.06
C GLY A 27 6.41 14.88 -0.58
N GLU A 28 7.40 14.11 -0.19
CA GLU A 28 7.60 12.76 -0.73
C GLU A 28 6.51 11.76 -0.31
N VAL A 29 5.94 11.88 0.87
CA VAL A 29 4.93 10.92 1.38
C VAL A 29 3.62 11.05 0.61
N SER A 30 3.14 12.26 0.38
CA SER A 30 1.88 12.51 -0.34
C SER A 30 2.00 12.15 -1.81
N GLU A 31 3.11 12.54 -2.46
CA GLU A 31 3.35 12.24 -3.87
C GLU A 31 3.48 10.74 -4.12
N ASN A 32 4.16 10.02 -3.26
CA ASN A 32 4.28 8.57 -3.36
C ASN A 32 2.92 7.86 -3.17
N GLY A 33 2.08 8.30 -2.24
CA GLY A 33 0.73 7.77 -2.06
C GLY A 33 -0.15 7.99 -3.30
N ILE A 34 -0.13 9.18 -3.88
CA ILE A 34 -0.86 9.51 -5.12
C ILE A 34 -0.34 8.66 -6.28
N LYS A 35 0.97 8.50 -6.40
CA LYS A 35 1.59 7.67 -7.43
C LYS A 35 1.19 6.20 -7.28
N GLU A 36 1.20 5.66 -6.07
CA GLU A 36 0.75 4.29 -5.81
C GLU A 36 -0.73 4.10 -6.17
N LEU A 37 -1.58 5.06 -5.83
CA LEU A 37 -2.99 5.03 -6.17
C LEU A 37 -3.19 5.03 -7.69
N LYS A 38 -2.51 5.93 -8.41
CA LYS A 38 -2.60 6.02 -9.87
C LYS A 38 -2.09 4.77 -10.56
N ILE A 39 -0.84 4.38 -10.31
CA ILE A 39 -0.15 3.30 -11.03
C ILE A 39 -0.48 1.94 -10.43
N GLY A 40 -0.37 1.80 -9.11
CA GLY A 40 -0.53 0.53 -8.41
C GLY A 40 -1.98 0.03 -8.39
N PHE A 41 -2.96 0.94 -8.37
CA PHE A 41 -4.39 0.63 -8.35
C PHE A 41 -5.11 1.02 -9.65
N GLY A 42 -4.39 1.52 -10.66
CA GLY A 42 -4.96 1.83 -11.97
C GLY A 42 -5.91 3.03 -11.98
N MET A 43 -5.82 3.94 -11.00
CA MET A 43 -6.71 5.09 -10.87
C MET A 43 -6.33 6.26 -11.79
N GLU A 44 -5.34 6.11 -12.65
CA GLU A 44 -4.97 7.13 -13.64
C GLU A 44 -5.96 7.20 -14.82
N ARG A 45 -6.72 6.13 -15.06
CA ARG A 45 -7.69 6.04 -16.16
C ARG A 45 -9.08 5.84 -15.60
N MET A 46 -9.96 6.78 -15.89
CA MET A 46 -11.36 6.67 -15.53
C MET A 46 -12.11 5.71 -16.49
N PRO A 47 -13.01 4.86 -15.99
CA PRO A 47 -13.65 3.83 -16.79
C PRO A 47 -14.70 4.36 -17.80
N CYS A 48 -15.24 5.56 -17.60
CA CYS A 48 -16.28 6.09 -18.45
C CYS A 48 -16.30 7.63 -18.46
N GLY A 49 -17.21 8.23 -19.25
CA GLY A 49 -17.40 9.68 -19.33
C GLY A 49 -18.33 10.28 -18.28
N GLN A 50 -18.89 9.49 -17.34
CA GLN A 50 -19.81 9.99 -16.31
C GLN A 50 -19.07 10.33 -15.02
N PHE A 51 -19.25 11.56 -14.53
CA PHE A 51 -18.52 12.05 -13.36
C PHE A 51 -18.83 11.25 -12.09
N GLU A 52 -20.10 10.98 -11.79
CA GLU A 52 -20.52 10.26 -10.59
C GLU A 52 -20.00 8.81 -10.57
N ALA A 53 -20.04 8.14 -11.71
CA ALA A 53 -19.50 6.78 -11.85
C ALA A 53 -17.97 6.77 -11.65
N ASN A 54 -17.26 7.74 -12.21
CA ASN A 54 -15.83 7.90 -12.02
C ASN A 54 -15.48 8.26 -10.56
N ALA A 55 -16.28 9.10 -9.91
CA ALA A 55 -16.11 9.44 -8.50
C ALA A 55 -16.30 8.21 -7.60
N ALA A 56 -17.31 7.37 -7.89
CA ALA A 56 -17.51 6.11 -7.17
C ALA A 56 -16.33 5.15 -7.38
N PHE A 57 -15.89 4.97 -8.62
CA PHE A 57 -14.74 4.15 -8.98
C PHE A 57 -13.47 4.61 -8.24
N PHE A 58 -13.20 5.92 -8.24
CA PHE A 58 -12.03 6.46 -7.54
C PHE A 58 -12.11 6.22 -6.02
N ARG A 59 -13.28 6.39 -5.39
CA ARG A 59 -13.47 6.10 -3.96
C ARG A 59 -13.22 4.64 -3.64
N ILE A 60 -13.69 3.72 -4.48
CA ILE A 60 -13.39 2.28 -4.34
C ILE A 60 -11.88 2.03 -4.41
N GLY A 61 -11.17 2.68 -5.34
CA GLY A 61 -9.72 2.60 -5.44
C GLY A 61 -9.00 3.10 -4.19
N VAL A 62 -9.47 4.21 -3.60
CA VAL A 62 -8.94 4.73 -2.33
C VAL A 62 -9.15 3.74 -1.18
N ILE A 63 -10.33 3.13 -1.08
CA ILE A 63 -10.62 2.11 -0.08
C ILE A 63 -9.70 0.91 -0.26
N ALA A 64 -9.55 0.42 -1.48
CA ALA A 64 -8.66 -0.70 -1.81
C ALA A 64 -7.20 -0.39 -1.43
N HIS A 65 -6.72 0.83 -1.73
CA HIS A 65 -5.40 1.29 -1.32
C HIS A 65 -5.24 1.29 0.21
N ASN A 66 -6.21 1.83 0.94
CA ASN A 66 -6.17 1.89 2.40
C ASN A 66 -6.19 0.49 3.04
N LEU A 67 -7.02 -0.42 2.52
CA LEU A 67 -7.03 -1.82 2.95
C LEU A 67 -5.68 -2.51 2.69
N PHE A 68 -5.08 -2.24 1.52
CA PHE A 68 -3.76 -2.76 1.20
C PHE A 68 -2.68 -2.20 2.15
N MET A 69 -2.73 -0.92 2.47
CA MET A 69 -1.81 -0.32 3.45
C MET A 69 -2.00 -0.92 4.84
N LEU A 70 -3.25 -1.12 5.27
CA LEU A 70 -3.55 -1.80 6.53
C LEU A 70 -2.99 -3.23 6.54
N PHE A 71 -3.23 -4.01 5.49
CA PHE A 71 -2.66 -5.34 5.32
C PHE A 71 -1.13 -5.32 5.41
N LYS A 72 -0.48 -4.41 4.68
CA LYS A 72 0.98 -4.27 4.68
C LYS A 72 1.54 -3.95 6.07
N HIS A 73 0.83 -3.14 6.86
CA HIS A 73 1.26 -2.77 8.21
C HIS A 73 0.96 -3.82 9.27
N SER A 74 -0.13 -4.57 9.12
CA SER A 74 -0.64 -5.49 10.14
C SER A 74 -0.17 -6.93 9.93
N ALA A 75 -0.11 -7.40 8.68
CA ALA A 75 0.18 -8.79 8.36
C ALA A 75 1.61 -9.02 7.86
N LEU A 76 2.24 -8.01 7.24
CA LEU A 76 3.61 -8.12 6.74
C LEU A 76 4.64 -7.59 7.76
N GLY A 77 5.91 -7.96 7.58
CA GLY A 77 7.02 -7.45 8.40
C GLY A 77 7.36 -5.99 8.08
N THR A 78 8.17 -5.37 8.94
CA THR A 78 8.56 -3.97 8.81
C THR A 78 9.35 -3.68 7.53
N GLU A 79 10.06 -4.67 7.00
CA GLU A 79 10.81 -4.61 5.74
C GLU A 79 9.90 -4.37 4.54
N TRP A 80 8.63 -4.80 4.60
CA TRP A 80 7.65 -4.61 3.53
C TRP A 80 7.06 -3.20 3.47
N ARG A 81 7.18 -2.42 4.54
CA ARG A 81 6.58 -1.08 4.65
C ARG A 81 7.05 -0.13 3.56
N ARG A 82 8.32 -0.24 3.13
CA ARG A 82 8.91 0.61 2.08
C ARG A 82 8.63 0.12 0.65
N HIS A 83 8.12 -1.09 0.49
CA HIS A 83 7.83 -1.63 -0.84
C HIS A 83 6.55 -1.04 -1.41
N GLN A 84 6.60 -0.73 -2.70
CA GLN A 84 5.43 -0.32 -3.48
C GLN A 84 4.47 -1.50 -3.65
N VAL A 85 3.19 -1.21 -3.91
CA VAL A 85 2.14 -2.21 -4.12
C VAL A 85 2.48 -3.21 -5.23
N THR A 86 3.10 -2.76 -6.31
CA THR A 86 3.54 -3.60 -7.42
C THR A 86 4.60 -4.62 -6.99
N THR A 87 5.56 -4.20 -6.16
CA THR A 87 6.60 -5.08 -5.60
C THR A 87 6.00 -6.10 -4.64
N VAL A 88 5.07 -5.67 -3.78
CA VAL A 88 4.39 -6.58 -2.85
C VAL A 88 3.57 -7.61 -3.61
N ARG A 89 2.79 -7.19 -4.62
CA ARG A 89 2.05 -8.12 -5.48
C ARG A 89 2.98 -9.13 -6.17
N TRP A 90 4.07 -8.66 -6.74
CA TRP A 90 5.04 -9.53 -7.38
C TRP A 90 5.58 -10.58 -6.41
N ARG A 91 6.02 -10.17 -5.23
CA ARG A 91 6.65 -11.06 -4.25
C ARG A 91 5.68 -12.00 -3.53
N LEU A 92 4.40 -11.64 -3.42
CA LEU A 92 3.40 -12.45 -2.70
C LEU A 92 2.43 -13.20 -3.61
N LEU A 93 2.04 -12.62 -4.75
CA LEU A 93 0.99 -13.17 -5.59
C LEU A 93 1.49 -13.83 -6.87
N HIS A 94 2.70 -13.47 -7.33
CA HIS A 94 3.34 -14.07 -8.52
C HIS A 94 4.29 -15.22 -8.15
N LEU A 95 3.94 -15.98 -7.12
CA LEU A 95 4.72 -17.13 -6.69
C LEU A 95 4.18 -18.40 -7.34
N PRO A 96 5.05 -19.29 -7.84
CA PRO A 96 4.63 -20.59 -8.31
C PRO A 96 4.08 -21.41 -7.13
N GLY A 97 2.87 -21.94 -7.27
CA GLY A 97 2.24 -22.75 -6.27
C GLY A 97 1.36 -23.84 -6.88
N LYS A 98 1.18 -24.93 -6.17
CA LYS A 98 0.30 -26.03 -6.56
C LYS A 98 -0.74 -26.28 -5.47
N VAL A 99 -2.00 -26.15 -5.84
CA VAL A 99 -3.09 -26.55 -4.95
C VAL A 99 -3.33 -28.05 -5.10
N VAL A 100 -3.27 -28.79 -4.02
CA VAL A 100 -3.51 -30.25 -3.97
C VAL A 100 -4.54 -30.57 -2.91
N ARG A 101 -5.28 -31.65 -3.09
CA ARG A 101 -6.16 -32.20 -2.07
C ARG A 101 -5.43 -33.33 -1.35
N HIS A 102 -5.30 -33.25 -0.04
CA HIS A 102 -4.66 -34.26 0.79
C HIS A 102 -5.48 -34.48 2.07
N ALA A 103 -5.80 -35.72 2.36
CA ALA A 103 -6.59 -36.12 3.55
C ALA A 103 -7.88 -35.26 3.73
N GLY A 104 -8.59 -34.97 2.62
CA GLY A 104 -9.83 -34.19 2.66
C GLY A 104 -9.64 -32.67 2.71
N ALA A 105 -8.44 -32.16 2.95
CA ALA A 105 -8.12 -30.74 3.03
C ALA A 105 -7.45 -30.23 1.74
N TRP A 106 -7.67 -28.95 1.44
CA TRP A 106 -6.93 -28.25 0.40
C TRP A 106 -5.59 -27.77 0.95
N VAL A 107 -4.51 -28.11 0.27
CA VAL A 107 -3.14 -27.76 0.64
C VAL A 107 -2.51 -26.97 -0.48
N LEU A 108 -2.05 -25.76 -0.17
CA LEU A 108 -1.23 -24.95 -1.07
C LEU A 108 0.23 -25.32 -0.85
N LYS A 109 0.85 -25.92 -1.87
CA LYS A 109 2.30 -26.16 -1.91
C LYS A 109 2.98 -24.99 -2.58
N VAL A 110 3.91 -24.36 -1.89
CA VAL A 110 4.74 -23.24 -2.37
C VAL A 110 6.22 -23.57 -2.19
N ALA A 111 7.10 -22.76 -2.75
CA ALA A 111 8.53 -22.89 -2.54
C ALA A 111 8.89 -22.71 -1.05
N THR A 112 9.90 -23.45 -0.58
CA THR A 112 10.25 -23.53 0.85
C THR A 112 10.65 -22.20 1.45
N ASP A 113 11.31 -21.34 0.67
CA ASP A 113 11.78 -20.02 1.08
C ASP A 113 10.65 -19.03 1.44
N VAL A 114 9.44 -19.27 0.93
CA VAL A 114 8.27 -18.40 1.21
C VAL A 114 7.33 -18.99 2.27
N VAL A 115 7.52 -20.23 2.70
CA VAL A 115 6.63 -20.90 3.67
C VAL A 115 6.58 -20.14 4.99
N GLU A 116 7.72 -19.72 5.51
CA GLU A 116 7.78 -19.00 6.79
C GLU A 116 7.08 -17.62 6.70
N LEU A 117 7.23 -16.92 5.59
CA LEU A 117 6.50 -15.67 5.35
C LEU A 117 4.97 -15.89 5.41
N PHE A 118 4.46 -16.94 4.76
CA PHE A 118 3.03 -17.25 4.79
C PHE A 118 2.54 -17.66 6.17
N ARG A 119 3.34 -18.41 6.93
CA ARG A 119 3.03 -18.79 8.32
C ARG A 119 2.95 -17.57 9.23
N ASP A 120 3.91 -16.66 9.12
CA ASP A 120 3.96 -15.44 9.91
C ASP A 120 2.78 -14.50 9.56
N MET A 121 2.48 -14.31 8.29
CA MET A 121 1.29 -13.57 7.83
C MET A 121 0.00 -14.16 8.40
N ARG A 122 -0.13 -15.49 8.35
CA ARG A 122 -1.31 -16.20 8.89
C ARG A 122 -1.44 -15.97 10.38
N ALA A 123 -0.35 -16.15 11.14
CA ALA A 123 -0.35 -15.98 12.60
C ALA A 123 -0.77 -14.54 12.99
N LYS A 124 -0.18 -13.53 12.34
CA LYS A 124 -0.52 -12.11 12.57
C LYS A 124 -1.98 -11.81 12.23
N SER A 125 -2.49 -12.37 11.12
CA SER A 125 -3.89 -12.19 10.71
C SER A 125 -4.87 -12.80 11.71
N PHE A 126 -4.56 -13.99 12.27
CA PHE A 126 -5.38 -14.61 13.32
C PHE A 126 -5.36 -13.78 14.61
N THR A 127 -4.20 -13.32 15.05
CA THR A 127 -4.10 -12.46 16.23
C THR A 127 -4.92 -11.18 16.07
N LEU A 128 -4.86 -10.54 14.89
CA LEU A 128 -5.67 -9.37 14.60
C LEU A 128 -7.16 -9.68 14.61
N ALA A 129 -7.58 -10.79 13.99
CA ALA A 129 -8.97 -11.20 13.98
C ALA A 129 -9.52 -11.46 15.40
N GLN A 130 -8.73 -12.10 16.28
CA GLN A 130 -9.10 -12.30 17.67
C GLN A 130 -9.21 -11.01 18.47
N ALA A 131 -8.32 -10.05 18.21
CA ALA A 131 -8.35 -8.73 18.88
C ALA A 131 -9.54 -7.87 18.44
N LEU A 132 -10.14 -8.15 17.28
CA LEU A 132 -11.31 -7.43 16.74
C LEU A 132 -12.62 -8.19 16.97
N ALA A 133 -12.58 -9.40 17.52
CA ALA A 133 -13.77 -10.16 17.89
C ALA A 133 -14.43 -9.48 19.11
N PRO A 134 -15.78 -9.30 19.09
CA PRO A 134 -16.52 -8.66 20.17
C PRO A 134 -16.50 -9.50 21.46
#